data_345d02d6be0c843d2ad3dd5322572303
#
_entry.id   345d02d6be0c843d2ad3dd5322572303
#
_cell.length_a   1.000
_cell.length_b   1.000
_cell.length_c   1.000
_cell.angle_alpha   90.00
_cell.angle_beta   90.00
_cell.angle_gamma   90.00
#
_symmetry.space_group_name_H-M   'P 1'
#
loop_
_entity.id
_entity.type
_entity.pdbx_description
1 polymer ?
#
loop_
_entity_poly.entity_id
_entity_poly.type
_entity_poly.pdbx_seq_one_letter_code
_entity_poly.pdbx_strand_id
1 'polypeptide(L)'
;MKTLLNILTFVFLFIALVIPNRLAWITPGSFVFLPLELIVFSLLLLVPARAGHVLRVTLALILATGLVFKLADLVVYQVFSRPFNPVFDVYLLADGMRLLTGAIGRLGALLAALLLVVALALVFLLAFSMLGRIRTVLHQQPRRSLQISGALLGLWIVLKLSGFARVNTYFHDEFVQHVSAIFNSLDDIRNFSATVNDDPYAAASGQQLFDKLRGKDVYVIFVESYGRIVLDDPEFAAAVQPTLEQAAFQLQINGIGARSAFIRSSTVGGISWLAHATTMSGLWIDSQLRYDTLMMSQRPTLNRLFQRAGWRTLAVMPAISMVWPEAKYFGYDHVYDAHNSGYNGLPFNWVTMPDQYVMSALQAHERTQDERAPIMAEIALISSHAPWTPTPELVRWNEVGDGTVFNEQTLAGPAVDDVWQDTALIRQQYRQSIEYVINNLASYAIQYGDDNLVMLILGDHQPAPLVTGAIDNADVPVHIIARDPAVFDAIADWQWSEGLLPANDAPVWRMDTLRDRFIDAFTSNATTSTTTSTTTSETVNGN
;
A
#
# COMPACT_ATOMS: atom_id res chain seq x y z
N MET A 1 -42.12 10.91 -26.07
CA MET A 1 -40.65 10.95 -26.21
C MET A 1 -39.99 12.06 -25.36
N LYS A 2 -40.38 13.37 -25.49
CA LYS A 2 -39.76 14.46 -24.70
C LYS A 2 -39.92 14.29 -23.18
N THR A 3 -41.10 13.91 -22.67
CA THR A 3 -41.35 13.70 -21.24
C THR A 3 -40.52 12.57 -20.67
N LEU A 4 -40.42 11.43 -21.35
CA LEU A 4 -39.60 10.30 -20.94
C LEU A 4 -38.13 10.70 -20.84
N LEU A 5 -37.63 11.43 -21.84
CA LEU A 5 -36.22 11.89 -21.84
C LEU A 5 -35.92 12.89 -20.72
N ASN A 6 -36.90 13.74 -20.34
CA ASN A 6 -36.76 14.62 -19.19
C ASN A 6 -36.69 13.82 -17.87
N ILE A 7 -37.55 12.83 -17.68
CA ILE A 7 -37.52 11.94 -16.50
C ILE A 7 -36.18 11.23 -16.42
N LEU A 8 -35.70 10.62 -17.51
CA LEU A 8 -34.40 9.95 -17.56
C LEU A 8 -33.26 10.88 -17.21
N THR A 9 -33.33 12.17 -17.62
CA THR A 9 -32.32 13.18 -17.28
C THR A 9 -32.28 13.46 -15.77
N PHE A 10 -33.44 13.61 -15.12
CA PHE A 10 -33.47 13.81 -13.65
C PHE A 10 -33.03 12.55 -12.89
N VAL A 11 -33.44 11.36 -13.33
CA VAL A 11 -33.02 10.09 -12.73
C VAL A 11 -31.50 9.91 -12.84
N PHE A 12 -30.93 10.19 -14.01
CA PHE A 12 -29.48 10.09 -14.18
C PHE A 12 -28.74 11.10 -13.28
N LEU A 13 -29.17 12.37 -13.24
CA LEU A 13 -28.55 13.37 -12.35
C LEU A 13 -28.66 12.92 -10.89
N PHE A 14 -29.82 12.42 -10.48
CA PHE A 14 -30.01 11.89 -9.14
C PHE A 14 -29.01 10.76 -8.84
N ILE A 15 -28.91 9.75 -9.71
CA ILE A 15 -27.97 8.63 -9.56
C ILE A 15 -26.54 9.14 -9.49
N ALA A 16 -26.13 10.07 -10.37
CA ALA A 16 -24.80 10.65 -10.38
C ALA A 16 -24.41 11.35 -9.05
N LEU A 17 -25.40 11.94 -8.38
CA LEU A 17 -25.19 12.63 -7.10
C LEU A 17 -25.11 11.67 -5.91
N VAL A 18 -25.91 10.55 -5.93
CA VAL A 18 -26.05 9.66 -4.76
C VAL A 18 -25.23 8.38 -4.86
N ILE A 19 -24.68 8.02 -6.03
CA ILE A 19 -23.88 6.81 -6.18
C ILE A 19 -22.63 6.89 -5.26
N PRO A 20 -22.39 5.87 -4.41
CA PRO A 20 -21.21 5.82 -3.58
C PRO A 20 -19.91 5.68 -4.38
N ASN A 21 -18.81 6.12 -3.81
CA ASN A 21 -17.46 6.01 -4.36
C ASN A 21 -16.73 4.71 -3.97
N ARG A 22 -17.39 3.79 -3.24
CA ARG A 22 -16.88 2.45 -2.91
C ARG A 22 -17.85 1.39 -3.37
N LEU A 23 -17.37 0.33 -4.05
CA LEU A 23 -18.22 -0.76 -4.55
C LEU A 23 -19.01 -1.44 -3.43
N ALA A 24 -18.37 -1.69 -2.28
CA ALA A 24 -19.02 -2.31 -1.12
C ALA A 24 -20.20 -1.50 -0.56
N TRP A 25 -20.28 -0.19 -0.85
CA TRP A 25 -21.36 0.68 -0.38
C TRP A 25 -22.50 0.83 -1.39
N ILE A 26 -22.37 0.27 -2.60
CA ILE A 26 -23.42 0.29 -3.62
C ILE A 26 -24.49 -0.74 -3.25
N THR A 27 -25.50 -0.29 -2.50
CA THR A 27 -26.65 -1.09 -2.08
C THR A 27 -27.95 -0.41 -2.52
N PRO A 28 -29.09 -1.11 -2.57
CA PRO A 28 -30.37 -0.45 -2.84
C PRO A 28 -30.67 0.72 -1.90
N GLY A 29 -30.19 0.66 -0.65
CA GLY A 29 -30.30 1.71 0.36
C GLY A 29 -29.57 3.01 0.00
N SER A 30 -28.52 2.94 -0.82
CA SER A 30 -27.74 4.10 -1.25
C SER A 30 -28.53 5.02 -2.20
N PHE A 31 -29.59 4.52 -2.83
CA PHE A 31 -30.42 5.27 -3.78
C PHE A 31 -31.71 5.82 -3.17
N VAL A 32 -31.84 5.84 -1.84
CA VAL A 32 -33.03 6.34 -1.12
C VAL A 32 -32.75 7.66 -0.37
N PHE A 33 -31.67 8.35 -0.73
CA PHE A 33 -31.29 9.63 -0.14
C PHE A 33 -31.84 10.81 -0.95
N LEU A 34 -32.14 11.91 -0.28
CA LEU A 34 -32.47 13.19 -0.93
C LEU A 34 -31.21 14.08 -0.93
N PRO A 35 -30.48 14.18 -2.04
CA PRO A 35 -29.25 14.98 -2.10
C PRO A 35 -29.59 16.46 -2.14
N LEU A 36 -28.91 17.27 -1.30
CA LEU A 36 -29.05 18.72 -1.30
C LEU A 36 -28.68 19.31 -2.67
N GLU A 37 -27.67 18.75 -3.29
CA GLU A 37 -27.10 19.23 -4.55
C GLU A 37 -28.12 19.25 -5.70
N LEU A 38 -29.04 18.29 -5.75
CA LEU A 38 -30.11 18.29 -6.74
C LEU A 38 -31.02 19.52 -6.62
N ILE A 39 -31.32 19.90 -5.38
CA ILE A 39 -32.17 21.08 -5.06
C ILE A 39 -31.39 22.36 -5.39
N VAL A 40 -30.13 22.46 -4.95
CA VAL A 40 -29.26 23.63 -5.19
C VAL A 40 -29.02 23.81 -6.69
N PHE A 41 -28.71 22.74 -7.43
CA PHE A 41 -28.53 22.80 -8.88
C PHE A 41 -29.81 23.29 -9.58
N SER A 42 -30.97 22.82 -9.14
CA SER A 42 -32.27 23.26 -9.68
C SER A 42 -32.50 24.75 -9.45
N LEU A 43 -32.19 25.27 -8.27
CA LEU A 43 -32.29 26.71 -7.93
C LEU A 43 -31.31 27.55 -8.75
N LEU A 44 -30.04 27.13 -8.87
CA LEU A 44 -29.02 27.84 -9.62
C LEU A 44 -29.32 27.89 -11.13
N LEU A 45 -29.91 26.82 -11.68
CA LEU A 45 -30.31 26.76 -13.07
C LEU A 45 -31.50 27.66 -13.42
N LEU A 46 -32.27 28.15 -12.42
CA LEU A 46 -33.35 29.12 -12.60
C LEU A 46 -32.85 30.56 -12.80
N VAL A 47 -31.56 30.83 -12.53
CA VAL A 47 -30.96 32.16 -12.75
C VAL A 47 -31.05 32.54 -14.23
N PRO A 48 -31.53 33.77 -14.55
CA PRO A 48 -31.81 34.18 -15.94
C PRO A 48 -30.57 34.49 -16.78
N ALA A 49 -30.76 34.39 -18.10
CA ALA A 49 -29.92 34.83 -19.20
C ALA A 49 -28.40 34.46 -19.14
N ARG A 50 -27.50 35.46 -19.18
CA ARG A 50 -26.05 35.26 -19.31
C ARG A 50 -25.43 34.58 -18.09
N ALA A 51 -25.82 34.99 -16.89
CA ALA A 51 -25.35 34.36 -15.64
C ALA A 51 -25.75 32.86 -15.57
N GLY A 52 -26.95 32.51 -16.02
CA GLY A 52 -27.41 31.12 -16.07
C GLY A 52 -26.64 30.24 -17.08
N HIS A 53 -26.02 30.81 -18.13
CA HIS A 53 -25.14 30.04 -19.01
C HIS A 53 -23.81 29.73 -18.31
N VAL A 54 -23.22 30.72 -17.67
CA VAL A 54 -21.98 30.54 -16.88
C VAL A 54 -22.19 29.51 -15.78
N LEU A 55 -23.27 29.66 -14.99
CA LEU A 55 -23.62 28.67 -13.95
C LEU A 55 -23.80 27.26 -14.50
N ARG A 56 -24.45 27.10 -15.66
CA ARG A 56 -24.58 25.80 -16.29
C ARG A 56 -23.23 25.17 -16.65
N VAL A 57 -22.30 25.96 -17.22
CA VAL A 57 -20.94 25.49 -17.52
C VAL A 57 -20.21 25.09 -16.24
N THR A 58 -20.25 25.96 -15.21
CA THR A 58 -19.61 25.68 -13.91
C THR A 58 -20.19 24.42 -13.25
N LEU A 59 -21.51 24.28 -13.20
CA LEU A 59 -22.17 23.08 -12.65
C LEU A 59 -21.85 21.83 -13.46
N ALA A 60 -21.73 21.93 -14.80
CA ALA A 60 -21.34 20.81 -15.64
C ALA A 60 -19.88 20.39 -15.37
N LEU A 61 -18.98 21.35 -15.16
CA LEU A 61 -17.61 21.06 -14.78
C LEU A 61 -17.53 20.39 -13.39
N ILE A 62 -18.23 20.94 -12.41
CA ILE A 62 -18.27 20.35 -11.04
C ILE A 62 -18.82 18.92 -11.10
N LEU A 63 -19.94 18.71 -11.79
CA LEU A 63 -20.56 17.39 -11.90
C LEU A 63 -19.66 16.40 -12.65
N ALA A 64 -19.07 16.81 -13.77
CA ALA A 64 -18.18 15.94 -14.54
C ALA A 64 -16.91 15.59 -13.77
N THR A 65 -16.26 16.57 -13.11
CA THR A 65 -15.08 16.34 -12.29
C THR A 65 -15.41 15.45 -11.09
N GLY A 66 -16.53 15.68 -10.40
CA GLY A 66 -16.95 14.83 -9.29
C GLY A 66 -17.26 13.39 -9.72
N LEU A 67 -17.86 13.19 -10.90
CA LEU A 67 -18.05 11.85 -11.45
C LEU A 67 -16.73 11.15 -11.79
N VAL A 68 -15.76 11.90 -12.33
CA VAL A 68 -14.40 11.37 -12.59
C VAL A 68 -13.74 10.95 -11.28
N PHE A 69 -13.82 11.77 -10.23
CA PHE A 69 -13.29 11.41 -8.91
C PHE A 69 -13.97 10.15 -8.36
N LYS A 70 -15.30 10.04 -8.41
CA LYS A 70 -16.02 8.84 -7.98
C LYS A 70 -15.59 7.58 -8.74
N LEU A 71 -15.42 7.67 -10.05
CA LEU A 71 -14.95 6.54 -10.87
C LEU A 71 -13.51 6.15 -10.53
N ALA A 72 -12.63 7.14 -10.31
CA ALA A 72 -11.27 6.89 -9.86
C ALA A 72 -11.25 6.26 -8.46
N ASP A 73 -12.06 6.75 -7.52
CA ASP A 73 -12.23 6.16 -6.21
C ASP A 73 -12.65 4.69 -6.27
N LEU A 74 -13.65 4.35 -7.09
CA LEU A 74 -14.10 2.96 -7.26
C LEU A 74 -12.95 2.02 -7.62
N VAL A 75 -11.96 2.48 -8.39
CA VAL A 75 -10.78 1.68 -8.75
C VAL A 75 -9.75 1.69 -7.62
N VAL A 76 -9.39 2.87 -7.11
CA VAL A 76 -8.31 3.04 -6.12
C VAL A 76 -8.67 2.37 -4.79
N TYR A 77 -9.92 2.43 -4.35
CA TYR A 77 -10.37 1.70 -3.16
C TYR A 77 -10.25 0.18 -3.29
N GLN A 78 -10.40 -0.39 -4.50
CA GLN A 78 -10.27 -1.83 -4.71
C GLN A 78 -8.82 -2.32 -4.62
N VAL A 79 -7.87 -1.42 -4.85
CA VAL A 79 -6.44 -1.77 -4.86
C VAL A 79 -5.75 -1.30 -3.57
N PHE A 80 -5.99 -0.04 -3.16
CA PHE A 80 -5.22 0.63 -2.11
C PHE A 80 -6.00 0.99 -0.85
N SER A 81 -7.27 0.58 -0.73
CA SER A 81 -8.15 0.87 0.44
C SER A 81 -8.25 2.36 0.83
N ARG A 82 -7.97 3.28 -0.08
CA ARG A 82 -8.02 4.73 0.16
C ARG A 82 -8.69 5.48 -1.00
N PRO A 83 -9.11 6.75 -0.79
CA PRO A 83 -9.63 7.57 -1.89
C PRO A 83 -8.51 7.91 -2.90
N PHE A 84 -8.92 8.14 -4.15
CA PHE A 84 -8.05 8.69 -5.19
C PHE A 84 -7.54 10.08 -4.81
N ASN A 85 -6.24 10.32 -4.93
CA ASN A 85 -5.62 11.62 -4.73
C ASN A 85 -5.09 12.16 -6.06
N PRO A 86 -5.66 13.26 -6.61
CA PRO A 86 -5.25 13.79 -7.92
C PRO A 86 -3.78 14.23 -8.01
N VAL A 87 -3.13 14.51 -6.88
CA VAL A 87 -1.71 14.92 -6.83
C VAL A 87 -0.80 13.70 -6.78
N PHE A 88 -1.13 12.74 -5.91
CA PHE A 88 -0.26 11.58 -5.67
C PHE A 88 -0.47 10.46 -6.69
N ASP A 89 -1.70 10.26 -7.18
CA ASP A 89 -2.03 9.12 -8.03
C ASP A 89 -1.86 9.39 -9.54
N VAL A 90 -1.45 10.61 -9.92
CA VAL A 90 -1.14 10.90 -11.33
C VAL A 90 -0.03 9.97 -11.88
N TYR A 91 0.88 9.52 -11.03
CA TYR A 91 1.95 8.57 -11.39
C TYR A 91 1.41 7.20 -11.79
N LEU A 92 0.28 6.77 -11.19
CA LEU A 92 -0.38 5.50 -11.56
C LEU A 92 -0.81 5.48 -13.04
N LEU A 93 -1.00 6.64 -13.66
CA LEU A 93 -1.29 6.73 -15.10
C LEU A 93 -0.10 6.26 -15.94
N ALA A 94 1.13 6.58 -15.53
CA ALA A 94 2.33 6.13 -16.23
C ALA A 94 2.51 4.61 -16.10
N ASP A 95 2.29 4.07 -14.91
CA ASP A 95 2.39 2.63 -14.65
C ASP A 95 1.28 1.86 -15.35
N GLY A 96 0.05 2.39 -15.33
CA GLY A 96 -1.06 1.85 -16.12
C GLY A 96 -0.76 1.82 -17.62
N MET A 97 -0.11 2.85 -18.15
CA MET A 97 0.34 2.88 -19.56
C MET A 97 1.43 1.85 -19.85
N ARG A 98 2.36 1.60 -18.93
CA ARG A 98 3.38 0.55 -19.05
C ARG A 98 2.73 -0.84 -19.07
N LEU A 99 1.82 -1.11 -18.14
CA LEU A 99 1.06 -2.37 -18.08
C LEU A 99 0.24 -2.60 -19.35
N LEU A 100 -0.50 -1.60 -19.82
CA LEU A 100 -1.25 -1.68 -21.08
C LEU A 100 -0.32 -1.91 -22.27
N THR A 101 0.84 -1.27 -22.31
CA THR A 101 1.80 -1.47 -23.38
C THR A 101 2.34 -2.90 -23.38
N GLY A 102 2.57 -3.50 -22.22
CA GLY A 102 2.95 -4.91 -22.08
C GLY A 102 1.83 -5.87 -22.51
N ALA A 103 0.58 -5.58 -22.13
CA ALA A 103 -0.56 -6.47 -22.38
C ALA A 103 -1.09 -6.41 -23.82
N ILE A 104 -1.25 -5.20 -24.40
CA ILE A 104 -1.91 -4.98 -25.70
C ILE A 104 -1.03 -4.25 -26.73
N GLY A 105 0.26 -4.08 -26.42
CA GLY A 105 1.22 -3.39 -27.28
C GLY A 105 1.05 -1.87 -27.28
N ARG A 106 2.07 -1.17 -27.79
CA ARG A 106 2.14 0.31 -27.77
C ARG A 106 0.97 0.98 -28.48
N LEU A 107 0.54 0.46 -29.63
CA LEU A 107 -0.58 1.04 -30.39
C LEU A 107 -1.90 0.85 -29.62
N GLY A 108 -2.13 -0.34 -29.04
CA GLY A 108 -3.29 -0.62 -28.21
C GLY A 108 -3.36 0.29 -27.00
N ALA A 109 -2.26 0.50 -26.29
CA ALA A 109 -2.18 1.40 -25.15
C ALA A 109 -2.48 2.87 -25.52
N LEU A 110 -1.98 3.35 -26.66
CA LEU A 110 -2.28 4.70 -27.17
C LEU A 110 -3.76 4.85 -27.54
N LEU A 111 -4.38 3.83 -28.15
CA LEU A 111 -5.80 3.84 -28.46
C LEU A 111 -6.65 3.82 -27.18
N ALA A 112 -6.26 3.07 -26.16
CA ALA A 112 -6.94 3.06 -24.87
C ALA A 112 -6.85 4.44 -24.17
N ALA A 113 -5.69 5.10 -24.20
CA ALA A 113 -5.53 6.45 -23.68
C ALA A 113 -6.39 7.47 -24.43
N LEU A 114 -6.46 7.38 -25.76
CA LEU A 114 -7.32 8.23 -26.58
C LEU A 114 -8.82 8.00 -26.23
N LEU A 115 -9.23 6.73 -26.09
CA LEU A 115 -10.60 6.39 -25.67
C LEU A 115 -10.94 6.95 -24.30
N LEU A 116 -10.01 6.93 -23.36
CA LEU A 116 -10.19 7.55 -22.04
C LEU A 116 -10.41 9.07 -22.16
N VAL A 117 -9.61 9.78 -22.94
CA VAL A 117 -9.77 11.23 -23.17
C VAL A 117 -11.14 11.52 -23.81
N VAL A 118 -11.54 10.73 -24.79
CA VAL A 118 -12.86 10.86 -25.43
C VAL A 118 -13.98 10.58 -24.42
N ALA A 119 -13.85 9.57 -23.58
CA ALA A 119 -14.85 9.25 -22.55
C ALA A 119 -15.00 10.41 -21.54
N LEU A 120 -13.90 11.01 -21.08
CA LEU A 120 -13.94 12.17 -20.19
C LEU A 120 -14.62 13.38 -20.84
N ALA A 121 -14.33 13.65 -22.13
CA ALA A 121 -15.01 14.70 -22.88
C ALA A 121 -16.53 14.41 -23.02
N LEU A 122 -16.91 13.17 -23.27
CA LEU A 122 -18.29 12.74 -23.34
C LEU A 122 -19.03 12.88 -22.00
N VAL A 123 -18.38 12.58 -20.87
CA VAL A 123 -18.95 12.80 -19.52
C VAL A 123 -19.28 14.28 -19.32
N PHE A 124 -18.36 15.18 -19.67
CA PHE A 124 -18.61 16.63 -19.60
C PHE A 124 -19.77 17.06 -20.53
N LEU A 125 -19.76 16.64 -21.79
CA LEU A 125 -20.79 16.99 -22.76
C LEU A 125 -22.17 16.45 -22.35
N LEU A 126 -22.21 15.25 -21.77
CA LEU A 126 -23.43 14.66 -21.24
C LEU A 126 -23.95 15.47 -20.06
N ALA A 127 -23.11 15.77 -19.06
CA ALA A 127 -23.46 16.61 -17.91
C ALA A 127 -23.99 17.97 -18.37
N PHE A 128 -23.27 18.64 -19.27
CA PHE A 128 -23.67 19.93 -19.84
C PHE A 128 -25.01 19.86 -20.59
N SER A 129 -25.22 18.84 -21.42
CA SER A 129 -26.48 18.63 -22.15
C SER A 129 -27.65 18.37 -21.19
N MET A 130 -27.45 17.54 -20.17
CA MET A 130 -28.45 17.20 -19.17
C MET A 130 -28.85 18.41 -18.33
N LEU A 131 -27.89 19.19 -17.81
CA LEU A 131 -28.16 20.43 -17.08
C LEU A 131 -28.90 21.45 -17.97
N GLY A 132 -28.57 21.52 -19.26
CA GLY A 132 -29.29 22.34 -20.23
C GLY A 132 -30.74 21.92 -20.41
N ARG A 133 -30.99 20.64 -20.43
CA ARG A 133 -32.34 20.09 -20.51
C ARG A 133 -33.15 20.35 -19.25
N ILE A 134 -32.56 20.13 -18.07
CA ILE A 134 -33.16 20.45 -16.77
C ILE A 134 -33.51 21.94 -16.72
N ARG A 135 -32.58 22.81 -17.11
CA ARG A 135 -32.83 24.26 -17.20
C ARG A 135 -34.03 24.58 -18.08
N THR A 136 -34.11 23.96 -19.26
CA THR A 136 -35.25 24.18 -20.18
C THR A 136 -36.58 23.79 -19.54
N VAL A 137 -36.61 22.65 -18.81
CA VAL A 137 -37.83 22.21 -18.10
C VAL A 137 -38.19 23.17 -16.98
N LEU A 138 -37.21 23.59 -16.16
CA LEU A 138 -37.45 24.53 -15.06
C LEU A 138 -37.98 25.90 -15.54
N HIS A 139 -37.48 26.38 -16.69
CA HIS A 139 -37.90 27.66 -17.26
C HIS A 139 -39.25 27.60 -17.99
N GLN A 140 -39.89 26.43 -18.18
CA GLN A 140 -41.26 26.36 -18.71
C GLN A 140 -42.28 26.95 -17.72
N GLN A 141 -42.06 26.77 -16.41
CA GLN A 141 -42.92 27.29 -15.35
C GLN A 141 -42.05 27.84 -14.18
N PRO A 142 -41.30 28.93 -14.38
CA PRO A 142 -40.23 29.34 -13.45
C PRO A 142 -40.73 29.62 -12.02
N ARG A 143 -41.93 30.20 -11.88
CA ARG A 143 -42.51 30.44 -10.54
C ARG A 143 -42.84 29.14 -9.80
N ARG A 144 -43.41 28.15 -10.50
CA ARG A 144 -43.71 26.82 -9.91
C ARG A 144 -42.40 26.07 -9.59
N SER A 145 -41.44 26.09 -10.50
CA SER A 145 -40.14 25.48 -10.27
C SER A 145 -39.42 26.06 -9.05
N LEU A 146 -39.44 27.40 -8.88
CA LEU A 146 -38.91 28.07 -7.72
C LEU A 146 -39.66 27.69 -6.42
N GLN A 147 -40.99 27.65 -6.45
CA GLN A 147 -41.79 27.23 -5.30
C GLN A 147 -41.54 25.78 -4.90
N ILE A 148 -41.45 24.86 -5.86
CA ILE A 148 -41.16 23.44 -5.60
C ILE A 148 -39.74 23.28 -5.05
N SER A 149 -38.73 23.87 -5.70
CA SER A 149 -37.36 23.77 -5.24
C SER A 149 -37.16 24.41 -3.86
N GLY A 150 -37.83 25.55 -3.59
CA GLY A 150 -37.81 26.19 -2.28
C GLY A 150 -38.51 25.36 -1.19
N ALA A 151 -39.66 24.74 -1.53
CA ALA A 151 -40.36 23.85 -0.60
C ALA A 151 -39.53 22.58 -0.30
N LEU A 152 -38.86 22.00 -1.32
CA LEU A 152 -37.95 20.87 -1.13
C LEU A 152 -36.73 21.25 -0.29
N LEU A 153 -36.18 22.46 -0.46
CA LEU A 153 -35.09 22.95 0.38
C LEU A 153 -35.55 23.11 1.82
N GLY A 154 -36.73 23.73 2.05
CA GLY A 154 -37.30 23.84 3.39
C GLY A 154 -37.54 22.48 4.04
N LEU A 155 -38.10 21.52 3.29
CA LEU A 155 -38.29 20.16 3.77
C LEU A 155 -36.94 19.50 4.09
N TRP A 156 -35.94 19.64 3.22
CA TRP A 156 -34.60 19.08 3.44
C TRP A 156 -33.99 19.62 4.74
N ILE A 157 -34.10 20.94 4.97
CA ILE A 157 -33.61 21.59 6.22
C ILE A 157 -34.30 21.00 7.43
N VAL A 158 -35.63 20.91 7.41
CA VAL A 158 -36.41 20.35 8.54
C VAL A 158 -36.02 18.91 8.82
N LEU A 159 -35.89 18.08 7.77
CA LEU A 159 -35.48 16.68 7.90
C LEU A 159 -34.04 16.59 8.47
N LYS A 160 -33.11 17.42 7.99
CA LYS A 160 -31.73 17.45 8.50
C LYS A 160 -31.69 17.83 9.98
N LEU A 161 -32.41 18.88 10.37
CA LEU A 161 -32.48 19.34 11.77
C LEU A 161 -33.18 18.32 12.69
N SER A 162 -34.12 17.52 12.15
CA SER A 162 -34.77 16.43 12.90
C SER A 162 -33.92 15.18 13.05
N GLY A 163 -32.69 15.16 12.50
CA GLY A 163 -31.82 13.98 12.54
C GLY A 163 -32.23 12.87 11.56
N PHE A 164 -33.06 13.17 10.56
CA PHE A 164 -33.50 12.15 9.59
C PHE A 164 -32.33 11.71 8.69
N ALA A 165 -31.94 10.45 8.79
CA ALA A 165 -30.74 9.88 8.19
C ALA A 165 -30.74 9.80 6.64
N ARG A 166 -31.87 10.09 5.96
CA ARG A 166 -32.03 9.96 4.49
C ARG A 166 -31.84 11.27 3.72
N VAL A 167 -31.28 12.30 4.36
CA VAL A 167 -30.87 13.56 3.71
C VAL A 167 -29.38 13.72 3.82
N ASN A 168 -28.70 14.00 2.70
CA ASN A 168 -27.25 14.04 2.67
C ASN A 168 -26.68 15.10 1.72
N THR A 169 -25.36 15.29 1.81
CA THR A 169 -24.51 16.14 1.00
C THR A 169 -23.33 15.35 0.43
N TYR A 170 -23.52 14.06 0.12
CA TYR A 170 -22.45 13.14 -0.26
C TYR A 170 -21.59 13.63 -1.43
N PHE A 171 -22.26 14.10 -2.51
CA PHE A 171 -21.49 14.59 -3.66
C PHE A 171 -20.64 15.81 -3.30
N HIS A 172 -21.20 16.76 -2.55
CA HIS A 172 -20.48 17.95 -2.07
C HIS A 172 -19.30 17.53 -1.17
N ASP A 173 -19.55 16.67 -0.19
CA ASP A 173 -18.55 16.29 0.80
C ASP A 173 -17.38 15.55 0.16
N GLU A 174 -17.64 14.59 -0.75
CA GLU A 174 -16.63 13.89 -1.53
C GLU A 174 -15.86 14.85 -2.45
N PHE A 175 -16.57 15.74 -3.15
CA PHE A 175 -15.92 16.73 -4.02
C PHE A 175 -14.99 17.66 -3.25
N VAL A 176 -15.45 18.20 -2.11
CA VAL A 176 -14.65 19.06 -1.23
C VAL A 176 -13.47 18.28 -0.64
N GLN A 177 -13.65 17.02 -0.28
CA GLN A 177 -12.56 16.16 0.20
C GLN A 177 -11.44 16.05 -0.84
N HIS A 178 -11.76 15.78 -2.11
CA HIS A 178 -10.75 15.70 -3.17
C HIS A 178 -10.07 17.04 -3.44
N VAL A 179 -10.85 18.13 -3.48
CA VAL A 179 -10.27 19.49 -3.64
C VAL A 179 -9.35 19.85 -2.48
N SER A 180 -9.77 19.57 -1.25
CA SER A 180 -8.93 19.80 -0.06
C SER A 180 -7.69 18.92 -0.07
N ALA A 181 -7.80 17.67 -0.52
CA ALA A 181 -6.67 16.76 -0.66
C ALA A 181 -5.59 17.33 -1.61
N ILE A 182 -5.98 18.00 -2.70
CA ILE A 182 -5.01 18.65 -3.60
C ILE A 182 -4.17 19.70 -2.85
N PHE A 183 -4.83 20.62 -2.13
CA PHE A 183 -4.12 21.68 -1.40
C PHE A 183 -3.29 21.13 -0.25
N ASN A 184 -3.84 20.20 0.52
CA ASN A 184 -3.13 19.56 1.63
C ASN A 184 -1.89 18.78 1.11
N SER A 185 -2.00 18.10 -0.03
CA SER A 185 -0.88 17.38 -0.64
C SER A 185 0.23 18.32 -1.10
N LEU A 186 -0.10 19.48 -1.65
CA LEU A 186 0.90 20.47 -2.06
C LEU A 186 1.63 21.09 -0.86
N ASP A 187 0.91 21.38 0.22
CA ASP A 187 1.51 21.89 1.46
C ASP A 187 2.35 20.82 2.16
N ASP A 188 1.86 19.58 2.16
CA ASP A 188 2.60 18.42 2.70
C ASP A 188 3.96 18.24 2.01
N ILE A 189 4.00 18.28 0.67
CA ILE A 189 5.26 18.18 -0.08
C ILE A 189 6.22 19.33 0.21
N ARG A 190 5.73 20.54 0.37
CA ARG A 190 6.58 21.68 0.75
C ARG A 190 7.21 21.46 2.12
N ASN A 191 6.42 21.03 3.11
CA ASN A 191 6.89 20.76 4.46
C ASN A 191 7.87 19.58 4.46
N PHE A 192 7.54 18.49 3.75
CA PHE A 192 8.41 17.33 3.61
C PHE A 192 9.76 17.70 2.97
N SER A 193 9.76 18.49 1.89
CA SER A 193 10.98 18.95 1.23
C SER A 193 11.86 19.83 2.13
N ALA A 194 11.25 20.57 3.06
CA ALA A 194 11.99 21.39 4.01
C ALA A 194 12.68 20.56 5.12
N THR A 195 12.09 19.41 5.50
CA THR A 195 12.54 18.60 6.63
C THR A 195 13.19 17.28 6.25
N VAL A 196 13.14 16.86 4.98
CA VAL A 196 13.63 15.56 4.52
C VAL A 196 15.10 15.29 4.88
N ASN A 197 15.92 16.34 4.96
CA ASN A 197 17.33 16.23 5.30
C ASN A 197 17.61 16.32 6.82
N ASP A 198 16.61 16.59 7.65
CA ASP A 198 16.76 16.61 9.11
C ASP A 198 16.87 15.17 9.62
N ASP A 199 18.10 14.74 9.90
CA ASP A 199 18.41 13.38 10.32
C ASP A 199 19.37 13.38 11.50
N PRO A 200 19.00 12.79 12.66
CA PRO A 200 19.82 12.78 13.86
C PRO A 200 21.14 12.01 13.67
N TYR A 201 21.19 11.09 12.69
CA TYR A 201 22.37 10.25 12.43
C TYR A 201 23.18 10.73 11.21
N ALA A 202 22.79 11.85 10.56
CA ALA A 202 23.49 12.34 9.37
C ALA A 202 24.97 12.56 9.59
N ALA A 203 25.35 13.08 10.77
CA ALA A 203 26.74 13.35 11.16
C ALA A 203 27.38 12.23 12.01
N ALA A 204 26.64 11.11 12.28
CA ALA A 204 27.15 10.05 13.15
C ALA A 204 28.38 9.37 12.54
N SER A 205 29.41 9.14 13.38
CA SER A 205 30.60 8.41 12.98
C SER A 205 30.30 6.92 12.79
N GLY A 206 30.79 6.33 11.69
CA GLY A 206 30.65 4.89 11.46
C GLY A 206 31.23 4.00 12.56
N GLN A 207 32.21 4.49 13.32
CA GLN A 207 32.77 3.75 14.45
C GLN A 207 31.81 3.63 15.64
N GLN A 208 30.89 4.58 15.78
CA GLN A 208 29.90 4.61 16.85
C GLN A 208 28.64 3.83 16.50
N LEU A 209 28.29 3.81 15.21
CA LEU A 209 27.07 3.15 14.75
C LEU A 209 27.17 1.62 14.85
N PHE A 210 26.11 0.99 15.33
CA PHE A 210 25.91 -0.47 15.38
C PHE A 210 27.05 -1.23 16.09
N ASP A 211 27.65 -0.63 17.10
CA ASP A 211 28.78 -1.24 17.82
C ASP A 211 28.38 -2.56 18.52
N LYS A 212 27.09 -2.73 18.91
CA LYS A 212 26.56 -3.99 19.46
C LYS A 212 26.34 -5.07 18.41
N LEU A 213 26.39 -4.74 17.12
CA LEU A 213 26.25 -5.67 16.00
C LEU A 213 27.59 -5.96 15.30
N ARG A 214 28.72 -5.56 15.85
CA ARG A 214 30.02 -5.77 15.20
C ARG A 214 30.25 -7.24 14.86
N GLY A 215 30.59 -7.50 13.58
CA GLY A 215 30.80 -8.84 13.05
C GLY A 215 29.54 -9.63 12.71
N LYS A 216 28.34 -9.07 12.96
CA LYS A 216 27.08 -9.74 12.63
C LYS A 216 26.56 -9.36 11.26
N ASP A 217 26.04 -10.35 10.56
CA ASP A 217 25.23 -10.15 9.35
C ASP A 217 23.84 -9.73 9.77
N VAL A 218 23.32 -8.66 9.16
CA VAL A 218 22.00 -8.12 9.43
C VAL A 218 21.15 -8.18 8.16
N TYR A 219 20.07 -8.93 8.21
CA TYR A 219 19.13 -9.03 7.13
C TYR A 219 17.87 -8.27 7.48
N VAL A 220 17.46 -7.30 6.65
CA VAL A 220 16.16 -6.63 6.71
C VAL A 220 15.32 -7.21 5.58
N ILE A 221 14.37 -8.06 5.96
CA ILE A 221 13.62 -8.89 5.02
C ILE A 221 12.19 -8.37 4.95
N PHE A 222 11.79 -7.89 3.79
CA PHE A 222 10.41 -7.55 3.49
C PHE A 222 9.72 -8.77 2.87
N VAL A 223 8.61 -9.16 3.47
CA VAL A 223 7.74 -10.23 2.96
C VAL A 223 6.56 -9.58 2.27
N GLU A 224 6.46 -9.79 0.96
CA GLU A 224 5.42 -9.23 0.12
C GLU A 224 4.02 -9.58 0.65
N SER A 225 3.17 -8.57 0.82
CA SER A 225 1.76 -8.72 1.22
C SER A 225 1.53 -9.46 2.55
N TYR A 226 2.52 -9.55 3.45
CA TYR A 226 2.38 -10.19 4.76
C TYR A 226 1.68 -9.23 5.73
N GLY A 227 0.37 -9.12 5.60
CA GLY A 227 -0.47 -8.25 6.40
C GLY A 227 -0.94 -8.89 7.71
N ARG A 228 -1.31 -8.07 8.70
CA ARG A 228 -1.91 -8.52 9.97
C ARG A 228 -3.21 -9.29 9.77
N ILE A 229 -3.87 -9.14 8.61
CA ILE A 229 -5.09 -9.89 8.26
C ILE A 229 -4.90 -11.40 8.37
N VAL A 230 -3.69 -11.93 8.16
CA VAL A 230 -3.43 -13.37 8.27
C VAL A 230 -3.57 -13.90 9.71
N LEU A 231 -3.58 -13.01 10.70
CA LEU A 231 -3.76 -13.31 12.12
C LEU A 231 -5.13 -12.89 12.66
N ASP A 232 -5.76 -11.88 12.05
CA ASP A 232 -7.03 -11.30 12.51
C ASP A 232 -8.25 -11.98 11.84
N ASP A 233 -8.14 -12.42 10.58
CA ASP A 233 -9.21 -13.13 9.88
C ASP A 233 -9.24 -14.60 10.30
N PRO A 234 -10.38 -15.12 10.83
CA PRO A 234 -10.46 -16.49 11.34
C PRO A 234 -10.12 -17.58 10.32
N GLU A 235 -10.38 -17.34 9.02
CA GLU A 235 -10.07 -18.30 7.96
C GLU A 235 -8.56 -18.45 7.78
N PHE A 236 -7.82 -17.35 7.79
CA PHE A 236 -6.36 -17.37 7.68
C PHE A 236 -5.71 -17.80 8.98
N ALA A 237 -6.16 -17.24 10.10
CA ALA A 237 -5.60 -17.48 11.43
C ALA A 237 -5.62 -18.97 11.80
N ALA A 238 -6.65 -19.71 11.40
CA ALA A 238 -6.77 -21.14 11.66
C ALA A 238 -5.59 -21.99 11.14
N ALA A 239 -4.84 -21.49 10.14
CA ALA A 239 -3.68 -22.19 9.59
C ALA A 239 -2.36 -21.43 9.86
N VAL A 240 -2.38 -20.10 9.74
CA VAL A 240 -1.15 -19.28 9.86
C VAL A 240 -0.66 -19.22 11.31
N GLN A 241 -1.55 -19.11 12.30
CA GLN A 241 -1.13 -19.12 13.71
C GLN A 241 -0.42 -20.43 14.10
N PRO A 242 -0.96 -21.63 13.82
CA PRO A 242 -0.23 -22.89 14.07
C PRO A 242 1.10 -22.98 13.32
N THR A 243 1.18 -22.44 12.08
CA THR A 243 2.42 -22.40 11.31
C THR A 243 3.49 -21.55 12.02
N LEU A 244 3.12 -20.36 12.51
CA LEU A 244 4.03 -19.49 13.29
C LEU A 244 4.45 -20.13 14.61
N GLU A 245 3.53 -20.76 15.34
CA GLU A 245 3.82 -21.45 16.60
C GLU A 245 4.77 -22.63 16.38
N GLN A 246 4.54 -23.44 15.34
CA GLN A 246 5.43 -24.54 15.00
C GLN A 246 6.81 -24.05 14.54
N ALA A 247 6.87 -23.01 13.72
CA ALA A 247 8.13 -22.42 13.30
C ALA A 247 8.91 -21.85 14.50
N ALA A 248 8.24 -21.15 15.43
CA ALA A 248 8.85 -20.66 16.68
C ALA A 248 9.40 -21.78 17.54
N PHE A 249 8.63 -22.88 17.70
CA PHE A 249 9.08 -24.06 18.44
C PHE A 249 10.32 -24.69 17.79
N GLN A 250 10.33 -24.83 16.46
CA GLN A 250 11.49 -25.38 15.76
C GLN A 250 12.73 -24.47 15.90
N LEU A 251 12.57 -23.17 15.84
CA LEU A 251 13.68 -22.22 16.11
C LEU A 251 14.20 -22.42 17.54
N GLN A 252 13.32 -22.45 18.54
CA GLN A 252 13.67 -22.56 19.95
C GLN A 252 14.46 -23.82 20.26
N ILE A 253 14.03 -25.00 19.79
CA ILE A 253 14.75 -26.25 20.03
C ILE A 253 16.11 -26.32 19.32
N ASN A 254 16.34 -25.45 18.32
CA ASN A 254 17.63 -25.26 17.65
C ASN A 254 18.45 -24.11 18.28
N GLY A 255 18.03 -23.57 19.43
CA GLY A 255 18.73 -22.51 20.15
C GLY A 255 18.64 -21.13 19.49
N ILE A 256 17.58 -20.89 18.71
CA ILE A 256 17.34 -19.61 18.02
C ILE A 256 16.14 -18.95 18.66
N GLY A 257 16.33 -17.71 19.14
CA GLY A 257 15.25 -16.91 19.70
C GLY A 257 14.50 -16.11 18.62
N ALA A 258 13.30 -15.67 18.97
CA ALA A 258 12.51 -14.74 18.18
C ALA A 258 11.72 -13.77 19.07
N ARG A 259 11.46 -12.57 18.57
CA ARG A 259 10.55 -11.58 19.15
C ARG A 259 9.69 -10.99 18.06
N SER A 260 8.42 -10.67 18.38
CA SER A 260 7.43 -10.27 17.39
C SER A 260 6.51 -9.15 17.89
N ALA A 261 6.10 -8.29 16.99
CA ALA A 261 5.11 -7.22 17.22
C ALA A 261 4.42 -6.87 15.90
N PHE A 262 3.78 -5.70 15.87
CA PHE A 262 3.19 -5.14 14.67
C PHE A 262 3.78 -3.77 14.34
N ILE A 263 3.82 -3.44 13.07
CA ILE A 263 4.11 -2.09 12.60
C ILE A 263 3.06 -1.66 11.59
N ARG A 264 2.75 -0.36 11.56
CA ARG A 264 1.83 0.20 10.59
C ARG A 264 2.61 0.59 9.35
N SER A 265 2.27 -0.03 8.22
CA SER A 265 2.83 0.29 6.92
C SER A 265 2.33 1.62 6.38
N SER A 266 3.14 2.27 5.54
CA SER A 266 2.78 3.49 4.81
C SER A 266 1.90 3.22 3.58
N THR A 267 1.69 1.96 3.20
CA THR A 267 0.91 1.58 2.03
C THR A 267 0.07 0.33 2.28
N VAL A 268 -0.93 0.10 1.44
CA VAL A 268 -1.84 -1.06 1.46
C VAL A 268 -2.07 -1.52 0.03
N GLY A 269 -2.07 -2.83 -0.20
CA GLY A 269 -2.46 -3.44 -1.47
C GLY A 269 -1.44 -3.34 -2.60
N GLY A 270 -0.23 -2.83 -2.30
CA GLY A 270 0.85 -2.69 -3.28
C GLY A 270 1.72 -1.46 -3.04
N ILE A 271 2.53 -1.10 -4.04
CA ILE A 271 3.49 0.01 -3.99
C ILE A 271 4.56 -0.23 -2.91
N SER A 272 5.06 -1.46 -2.84
CA SER A 272 5.98 -1.97 -1.80
C SER A 272 7.22 -1.09 -1.62
N TRP A 273 7.72 -0.45 -2.69
CA TRP A 273 8.87 0.45 -2.61
C TRP A 273 8.67 1.66 -1.68
N LEU A 274 7.41 2.08 -1.41
CA LEU A 274 7.12 3.13 -0.43
C LEU A 274 7.33 2.63 1.01
N ALA A 275 6.92 1.39 1.31
CA ALA A 275 7.15 0.74 2.60
C ALA A 275 8.66 0.51 2.84
N HIS A 276 9.38 0.03 1.83
CA HIS A 276 10.84 -0.10 1.87
C HIS A 276 11.50 1.26 2.15
N ALA A 277 11.16 2.29 1.37
CA ALA A 277 11.69 3.64 1.57
C ALA A 277 11.34 4.20 2.95
N THR A 278 10.13 3.93 3.46
CA THR A 278 9.71 4.33 4.82
C THR A 278 10.61 3.71 5.87
N THR A 279 10.79 2.40 5.83
CA THR A 279 11.62 1.66 6.78
C THR A 279 13.09 2.09 6.69
N MET A 280 13.62 2.20 5.47
CA MET A 280 15.04 2.46 5.27
C MET A 280 15.44 3.91 5.49
N SER A 281 14.54 4.88 5.30
CA SER A 281 14.81 6.31 5.51
C SER A 281 14.41 6.83 6.90
N GLY A 282 13.53 6.12 7.63
CA GLY A 282 12.93 6.61 8.86
C GLY A 282 11.99 7.81 8.65
N LEU A 283 11.37 7.90 7.47
CA LEU A 283 10.39 8.91 7.12
C LEU A 283 9.12 8.24 6.58
N TRP A 284 7.97 8.84 6.83
CA TRP A 284 6.71 8.33 6.30
C TRP A 284 6.58 8.62 4.81
N ILE A 285 6.79 7.60 3.98
CA ILE A 285 6.72 7.68 2.52
C ILE A 285 5.47 6.94 2.05
N ASP A 286 4.39 7.69 1.87
CA ASP A 286 3.06 7.18 1.49
C ASP A 286 2.63 7.61 0.09
N SER A 287 3.51 8.27 -0.63
CA SER A 287 3.24 8.75 -1.99
C SER A 287 4.50 8.75 -2.85
N GLN A 288 4.32 8.61 -4.18
CA GLN A 288 5.43 8.68 -5.13
C GLN A 288 6.15 10.03 -5.05
N LEU A 289 5.42 11.11 -4.79
CA LEU A 289 6.02 12.44 -4.73
C LEU A 289 6.95 12.62 -3.51
N ARG A 290 6.60 12.04 -2.35
CA ARG A 290 7.51 11.96 -1.20
C ARG A 290 8.71 11.06 -1.50
N TYR A 291 8.48 9.93 -2.20
CA TYR A 291 9.55 9.04 -2.64
C TYR A 291 10.53 9.76 -3.56
N ASP A 292 10.06 10.44 -4.59
CA ASP A 292 10.91 11.20 -5.53
C ASP A 292 11.69 12.31 -4.81
N THR A 293 11.04 13.00 -3.85
CA THR A 293 11.69 14.02 -3.01
C THR A 293 12.79 13.41 -2.14
N LEU A 294 12.53 12.24 -1.56
CA LEU A 294 13.52 11.49 -0.80
C LEU A 294 14.72 11.10 -1.68
N MET A 295 14.49 10.59 -2.90
CA MET A 295 15.55 10.20 -3.84
C MET A 295 16.47 11.39 -4.22
N MET A 296 15.97 12.61 -4.17
CA MET A 296 16.76 13.83 -4.42
C MET A 296 17.43 14.40 -3.16
N SER A 297 17.18 13.83 -2.00
CA SER A 297 17.69 14.32 -0.71
C SER A 297 19.10 13.79 -0.38
N GLN A 298 19.67 14.31 0.71
CA GLN A 298 20.94 13.83 1.29
C GLN A 298 20.73 12.96 2.54
N ARG A 299 19.47 12.63 2.87
CA ARG A 299 19.15 11.82 4.05
C ARG A 299 19.80 10.43 3.94
N PRO A 300 20.58 10.00 4.93
CA PRO A 300 21.17 8.65 4.91
C PRO A 300 20.09 7.60 5.16
N THR A 301 20.07 6.58 4.32
CA THR A 301 19.28 5.36 4.56
C THR A 301 19.97 4.48 5.62
N LEU A 302 19.24 3.50 6.17
CA LEU A 302 19.80 2.49 7.05
C LEU A 302 20.99 1.78 6.39
N ASN A 303 20.89 1.44 5.09
CA ASN A 303 22.00 0.85 4.32
C ASN A 303 23.23 1.73 4.32
N ARG A 304 23.08 3.04 4.05
CA ARG A 304 24.21 3.97 4.05
C ARG A 304 24.86 4.12 5.41
N LEU A 305 24.08 4.03 6.50
CA LEU A 305 24.62 4.07 7.85
C LEU A 305 25.41 2.79 8.14
N PHE A 306 24.93 1.62 7.74
CA PHE A 306 25.68 0.37 7.83
C PHE A 306 26.94 0.37 6.96
N GLN A 307 26.86 0.87 5.72
CA GLN A 307 28.02 1.03 4.84
C GLN A 307 29.09 1.93 5.48
N ARG A 308 28.66 3.07 6.07
CA ARG A 308 29.55 3.97 6.82
C ARG A 308 30.20 3.28 8.02
N ALA A 309 29.48 2.35 8.64
CA ALA A 309 29.97 1.57 9.78
C ALA A 309 30.84 0.37 9.39
N GLY A 310 31.04 0.12 8.09
CA GLY A 310 31.96 -0.90 7.56
C GLY A 310 31.32 -2.22 7.16
N TRP A 311 29.99 -2.27 7.07
CA TRP A 311 29.29 -3.42 6.49
C TRP A 311 29.32 -3.36 4.96
N ARG A 312 29.38 -4.53 4.32
CA ARG A 312 29.05 -4.70 2.91
C ARG A 312 27.53 -4.65 2.76
N THR A 313 27.03 -3.73 1.94
CA THR A 313 25.58 -3.49 1.80
C THR A 313 25.03 -4.08 0.51
N LEU A 314 23.94 -4.82 0.64
CA LEU A 314 23.34 -5.57 -0.46
C LEU A 314 21.86 -5.22 -0.61
N ALA A 315 21.40 -5.16 -1.87
CA ALA A 315 19.99 -5.29 -2.22
C ALA A 315 19.74 -6.65 -2.85
N VAL A 316 18.75 -7.39 -2.37
CA VAL A 316 18.30 -8.67 -2.96
C VAL A 316 16.85 -8.49 -3.38
N MET A 317 16.68 -8.14 -4.66
CA MET A 317 15.43 -7.62 -5.24
C MET A 317 14.99 -8.47 -6.45
N PRO A 318 14.54 -9.72 -6.25
CA PRO A 318 14.24 -10.66 -7.34
C PRO A 318 13.13 -10.18 -8.28
N ALA A 319 12.25 -9.27 -7.85
CA ALA A 319 11.20 -8.69 -8.70
C ALA A 319 11.74 -7.68 -9.72
N ILE A 320 12.93 -7.13 -9.52
CA ILE A 320 13.49 -6.10 -10.39
C ILE A 320 14.03 -6.74 -11.66
N SER A 321 13.34 -6.50 -12.76
CA SER A 321 13.70 -6.95 -14.11
C SER A 321 14.09 -5.81 -15.06
N MET A 322 14.17 -4.58 -14.56
CA MET A 322 14.54 -3.38 -15.31
C MET A 322 15.61 -2.60 -14.56
N VAL A 323 16.26 -1.63 -15.25
CA VAL A 323 17.22 -0.73 -14.60
C VAL A 323 16.55 0.01 -13.46
N TRP A 324 17.17 -0.03 -12.28
CA TRP A 324 16.70 0.62 -11.06
C TRP A 324 17.67 1.72 -10.62
N PRO A 325 17.54 2.95 -11.15
CA PRO A 325 18.47 4.04 -10.87
C PRO A 325 18.42 4.50 -9.41
N GLU A 326 17.29 4.32 -8.71
CA GLU A 326 17.07 4.70 -7.31
C GLU A 326 17.94 3.86 -6.34
N ALA A 327 18.40 2.69 -6.73
CA ALA A 327 19.34 1.86 -5.95
C ALA A 327 20.58 2.66 -5.52
N LYS A 328 21.02 3.61 -6.36
CA LYS A 328 22.16 4.50 -6.03
C LYS A 328 21.88 5.39 -4.81
N TYR A 329 20.65 5.82 -4.61
CA TYR A 329 20.27 6.60 -3.44
C TYR A 329 20.39 5.75 -2.17
N PHE A 330 19.90 4.51 -2.19
CA PHE A 330 19.92 3.63 -1.03
C PHE A 330 21.33 3.23 -0.58
N GLY A 331 22.31 3.20 -1.48
CA GLY A 331 23.73 3.00 -1.14
C GLY A 331 24.11 1.53 -0.95
N TYR A 332 23.70 0.67 -1.90
CA TYR A 332 24.16 -0.71 -1.94
C TYR A 332 25.52 -0.85 -2.63
N ASP A 333 26.36 -1.73 -2.10
CA ASP A 333 27.61 -2.13 -2.75
C ASP A 333 27.33 -3.14 -3.89
N HIS A 334 26.25 -3.92 -3.74
CA HIS A 334 25.79 -4.83 -4.80
C HIS A 334 24.27 -4.97 -4.80
N VAL A 335 23.70 -5.17 -6.00
CA VAL A 335 22.28 -5.41 -6.22
C VAL A 335 22.09 -6.75 -6.93
N TYR A 336 21.44 -7.69 -6.28
CA TYR A 336 20.96 -8.94 -6.87
C TYR A 336 19.53 -8.72 -7.37
N ASP A 337 19.32 -8.85 -8.67
CA ASP A 337 18.05 -8.68 -9.35
C ASP A 337 17.58 -9.97 -10.07
N ALA A 338 16.51 -9.88 -10.86
CA ALA A 338 15.98 -11.01 -11.60
C ALA A 338 16.96 -11.66 -12.60
N HIS A 339 18.00 -10.92 -13.03
CA HIS A 339 18.90 -11.36 -14.10
C HIS A 339 20.27 -11.82 -13.63
N ASN A 340 20.71 -11.34 -12.46
CA ASN A 340 22.08 -11.58 -11.98
C ASN A 340 22.17 -12.49 -10.75
N SER A 341 21.02 -12.97 -10.24
CA SER A 341 20.95 -13.91 -9.11
C SER A 341 21.45 -15.33 -9.44
N GLY A 342 21.57 -15.67 -10.73
CA GLY A 342 21.97 -17.00 -11.20
C GLY A 342 20.84 -18.02 -11.29
N TYR A 343 19.57 -17.60 -11.16
CA TYR A 343 18.42 -18.48 -11.29
C TYR A 343 18.24 -18.99 -12.73
N ASN A 344 18.16 -20.31 -12.90
CA ASN A 344 17.95 -20.98 -14.19
C ASN A 344 16.61 -21.74 -14.26
N GLY A 345 15.81 -21.68 -13.19
CA GLY A 345 14.49 -22.32 -13.16
C GLY A 345 13.42 -21.53 -13.93
N LEU A 346 12.24 -22.14 -14.05
CA LEU A 346 11.06 -21.49 -14.63
C LEU A 346 10.46 -20.50 -13.60
N PRO A 347 9.94 -19.35 -14.04
CA PRO A 347 9.30 -18.40 -13.14
C PRO A 347 7.94 -18.92 -12.63
N PHE A 348 7.57 -18.56 -11.42
CA PHE A 348 6.25 -18.82 -10.84
C PHE A 348 5.30 -17.68 -11.19
N ASN A 349 4.83 -17.61 -12.43
CA ASN A 349 4.10 -16.49 -13.00
C ASN A 349 4.88 -15.17 -12.92
N TRP A 350 4.35 -14.19 -12.17
CA TRP A 350 5.03 -12.91 -11.92
C TRP A 350 6.18 -13.02 -10.93
N VAL A 351 6.20 -14.08 -10.13
CA VAL A 351 7.29 -14.38 -9.20
C VAL A 351 8.44 -14.97 -9.99
N THR A 352 9.49 -14.20 -10.16
CA THR A 352 10.63 -14.54 -11.02
C THR A 352 11.38 -15.78 -10.55
N MET A 353 11.46 -15.97 -9.23
CA MET A 353 12.14 -17.10 -8.57
C MET A 353 11.58 -17.33 -7.16
N PRO A 354 11.57 -18.57 -6.64
CA PRO A 354 11.12 -18.86 -5.28
C PRO A 354 12.01 -18.20 -4.22
N ASP A 355 11.42 -17.79 -3.09
CA ASP A 355 12.15 -17.20 -1.97
C ASP A 355 13.22 -18.13 -1.40
N GLN A 356 13.01 -19.45 -1.44
CA GLN A 356 14.05 -20.42 -1.03
C GLN A 356 15.29 -20.32 -1.91
N TYR A 357 15.11 -20.12 -3.20
CA TYR A 357 16.25 -19.89 -4.10
C TYR A 357 16.95 -18.56 -3.75
N VAL A 358 16.19 -17.50 -3.54
CA VAL A 358 16.73 -16.17 -3.17
C VAL A 358 17.65 -16.28 -1.96
N MET A 359 17.17 -16.93 -0.89
CA MET A 359 17.94 -17.12 0.34
C MET A 359 19.14 -18.06 0.15
N SER A 360 19.00 -19.10 -0.65
CA SER A 360 20.09 -20.03 -1.00
C SER A 360 21.19 -19.35 -1.81
N ALA A 361 20.82 -18.53 -2.79
CA ALA A 361 21.77 -17.79 -3.61
C ALA A 361 22.55 -16.76 -2.77
N LEU A 362 21.86 -16.01 -1.91
CA LEU A 362 22.51 -15.08 -0.98
C LEU A 362 23.50 -15.79 -0.06
N GLN A 363 23.12 -16.95 0.49
CA GLN A 363 24.00 -17.77 1.31
C GLN A 363 25.25 -18.20 0.53
N ALA A 364 25.09 -18.70 -0.68
CA ALA A 364 26.17 -19.21 -1.50
C ALA A 364 27.12 -18.12 -2.00
N HIS A 365 26.58 -16.97 -2.39
CA HIS A 365 27.39 -15.88 -2.95
C HIS A 365 28.11 -15.05 -1.90
N GLU A 366 27.50 -14.84 -0.73
CA GLU A 366 27.98 -13.83 0.20
C GLU A 366 28.44 -14.40 1.56
N ARG A 367 27.89 -15.53 2.06
CA ARG A 367 28.23 -16.05 3.40
C ARG A 367 29.22 -17.20 3.43
N THR A 368 29.57 -17.78 2.30
CA THR A 368 30.52 -18.93 2.25
C THR A 368 31.99 -18.51 2.21
N GLN A 369 32.32 -17.23 2.15
CA GLN A 369 33.69 -16.73 2.11
C GLN A 369 34.27 -16.59 3.53
N ASP A 370 35.46 -17.13 3.77
CA ASP A 370 36.09 -17.16 5.10
C ASP A 370 36.49 -15.77 5.63
N GLU A 371 37.04 -14.90 4.76
CA GLU A 371 37.42 -13.53 5.11
C GLU A 371 36.55 -12.51 4.37
N ARG A 372 35.51 -12.01 5.02
CA ARG A 372 34.59 -11.02 4.48
C ARG A 372 34.15 -9.98 5.51
N ALA A 373 33.76 -8.83 5.04
CA ALA A 373 33.05 -7.88 5.87
C ALA A 373 31.68 -8.45 6.30
N PRO A 374 31.16 -8.05 7.46
CA PRO A 374 29.77 -8.37 7.80
C PRO A 374 28.82 -7.76 6.76
N ILE A 375 27.69 -8.41 6.55
CA ILE A 375 26.72 -8.05 5.51
C ILE A 375 25.53 -7.32 6.16
N MET A 376 25.09 -6.26 5.52
CA MET A 376 23.75 -5.72 5.70
C MET A 376 22.98 -5.91 4.39
N ALA A 377 21.97 -6.75 4.41
CA ALA A 377 21.16 -7.04 3.22
C ALA A 377 19.71 -6.56 3.40
N GLU A 378 19.24 -5.76 2.47
CA GLU A 378 17.82 -5.51 2.27
C GLU A 378 17.30 -6.53 1.27
N ILE A 379 16.30 -7.32 1.68
CA ILE A 379 15.81 -8.47 0.93
C ILE A 379 14.31 -8.32 0.72
N ALA A 380 13.85 -8.34 -0.52
CA ALA A 380 12.43 -8.42 -0.88
C ALA A 380 12.08 -9.85 -1.25
N LEU A 381 11.30 -10.54 -0.42
CA LEU A 381 10.77 -11.87 -0.73
C LEU A 381 9.43 -11.73 -1.44
N ILE A 382 9.27 -12.38 -2.58
CA ILE A 382 8.16 -12.15 -3.50
C ILE A 382 7.26 -13.37 -3.75
N SER A 383 7.50 -14.51 -3.09
CA SER A 383 6.66 -15.70 -3.31
C SER A 383 5.21 -15.53 -2.86
N SER A 384 4.93 -14.57 -2.00
CA SER A 384 3.58 -14.16 -1.60
C SER A 384 2.99 -13.00 -2.42
N HIS A 385 3.60 -12.65 -3.55
CA HIS A 385 3.04 -11.69 -4.51
C HIS A 385 1.89 -12.30 -5.33
N ALA A 386 0.87 -11.49 -5.65
CA ALA A 386 -0.16 -11.92 -6.59
C ALA A 386 0.47 -12.36 -7.94
N PRO A 387 -0.07 -13.36 -8.60
CA PRO A 387 -1.38 -14.01 -8.44
C PRO A 387 -1.46 -15.15 -7.41
N TRP A 388 -0.45 -15.36 -6.55
CA TRP A 388 -0.34 -16.37 -5.49
C TRP A 388 -0.39 -17.83 -5.94
N THR A 389 -0.35 -18.10 -7.23
CA THR A 389 -0.40 -19.45 -7.82
C THR A 389 0.52 -19.54 -9.05
N PRO A 390 1.27 -20.63 -9.21
CA PRO A 390 1.46 -21.69 -8.22
C PRO A 390 2.30 -21.24 -7.03
N THR A 391 2.04 -21.79 -5.83
CA THR A 391 2.87 -21.55 -4.65
C THR A 391 4.03 -22.53 -4.64
N PRO A 392 5.29 -22.09 -4.41
CA PRO A 392 6.42 -23.01 -4.30
C PRO A 392 6.32 -23.91 -3.07
N GLU A 393 6.94 -25.07 -3.11
CA GLU A 393 7.15 -25.97 -1.97
C GLU A 393 8.64 -26.05 -1.64
N LEU A 394 8.95 -26.15 -0.33
CA LEU A 394 10.34 -26.26 0.12
C LEU A 394 10.95 -27.59 -0.32
N VAL A 395 12.16 -27.50 -0.86
CA VAL A 395 13.04 -28.63 -1.11
C VAL A 395 14.18 -28.65 -0.08
N ARG A 396 14.97 -29.70 -0.03
CA ARG A 396 16.17 -29.71 0.82
C ARG A 396 17.15 -28.62 0.35
N TRP A 397 17.75 -27.88 1.28
CA TRP A 397 18.65 -26.77 0.96
C TRP A 397 19.82 -27.14 0.04
N ASN A 398 20.34 -28.36 0.18
CA ASN A 398 21.41 -28.88 -0.69
C ASN A 398 20.93 -29.32 -2.09
N GLU A 399 19.63 -29.31 -2.34
CA GLU A 399 19.04 -29.65 -3.65
C GLU A 399 18.60 -28.41 -4.43
N VAL A 400 18.60 -27.24 -3.82
CA VAL A 400 18.17 -25.99 -4.47
C VAL A 400 18.96 -25.71 -5.75
N GLY A 401 20.29 -25.90 -5.71
CA GLY A 401 21.16 -25.78 -6.87
C GLY A 401 20.98 -24.43 -7.60
N ASP A 402 20.81 -24.50 -8.89
CA ASP A 402 20.56 -23.35 -9.76
C ASP A 402 19.07 -23.00 -9.92
N GLY A 403 18.20 -23.62 -9.12
CA GLY A 403 16.75 -23.40 -9.12
C GLY A 403 15.94 -24.25 -10.09
N THR A 404 16.57 -25.05 -10.95
CA THR A 404 15.84 -25.94 -11.90
C THR A 404 15.03 -27.02 -11.21
N VAL A 405 15.33 -27.34 -9.94
CA VAL A 405 14.57 -28.28 -9.10
C VAL A 405 13.11 -27.85 -8.90
N PHE A 406 12.82 -26.56 -9.02
CA PHE A 406 11.47 -26.02 -8.86
C PHE A 406 10.61 -26.07 -10.13
N ASN A 407 11.17 -26.48 -11.29
CA ASN A 407 10.46 -26.43 -12.58
C ASN A 407 9.17 -27.26 -12.61
N GLU A 408 9.17 -28.45 -11.98
CA GLU A 408 7.97 -29.29 -11.93
C GLU A 408 6.85 -28.63 -11.11
N GLN A 409 7.20 -27.89 -10.07
CA GLN A 409 6.23 -27.19 -9.21
C GLN A 409 5.52 -26.06 -9.97
N THR A 410 6.23 -25.34 -10.84
CA THR A 410 5.64 -24.27 -11.66
C THR A 410 4.59 -24.80 -12.65
N LEU A 411 4.72 -26.06 -13.08
CA LEU A 411 3.84 -26.69 -14.07
C LEU A 411 2.67 -27.45 -13.41
N ALA A 412 2.80 -27.84 -12.14
CA ALA A 412 1.84 -28.69 -11.44
C ALA A 412 0.76 -27.91 -10.67
N GLY A 413 0.98 -26.61 -10.40
CA GLY A 413 0.05 -25.80 -9.63
C GLY A 413 -1.22 -25.41 -10.40
N PRO A 414 -2.25 -24.91 -9.70
CA PRO A 414 -3.48 -24.43 -10.33
C PRO A 414 -3.20 -23.27 -11.29
N ALA A 415 -3.91 -23.25 -12.43
CA ALA A 415 -3.79 -22.16 -13.38
C ALA A 415 -4.35 -20.85 -12.79
N VAL A 416 -3.73 -19.72 -13.14
CA VAL A 416 -4.18 -18.39 -12.68
C VAL A 416 -5.66 -18.15 -13.04
N ASP A 417 -6.04 -18.45 -14.28
CA ASP A 417 -7.40 -18.23 -14.77
C ASP A 417 -8.44 -19.02 -13.97
N ASP A 418 -8.10 -20.20 -13.45
CA ASP A 418 -9.01 -21.02 -12.63
C ASP A 418 -9.11 -20.45 -11.21
N VAL A 419 -8.00 -20.05 -10.62
CA VAL A 419 -7.95 -19.48 -9.25
C VAL A 419 -8.66 -18.14 -9.20
N TRP A 420 -8.44 -17.27 -10.18
CA TRP A 420 -8.95 -15.90 -10.16
C TRP A 420 -10.44 -15.75 -10.51
N GLN A 421 -11.12 -16.84 -10.81
CA GLN A 421 -12.59 -16.88 -10.94
C GLN A 421 -13.31 -17.04 -9.57
N ASP A 422 -12.59 -17.47 -8.54
CA ASP A 422 -13.16 -17.73 -7.21
C ASP A 422 -12.35 -17.06 -6.10
N THR A 423 -12.97 -16.11 -5.40
CA THR A 423 -12.35 -15.39 -4.29
C THR A 423 -11.88 -16.32 -3.16
N ALA A 424 -12.57 -17.43 -2.90
CA ALA A 424 -12.16 -18.40 -1.90
C ALA A 424 -10.85 -19.10 -2.30
N LEU A 425 -10.69 -19.43 -3.58
CA LEU A 425 -9.43 -19.99 -4.10
C LEU A 425 -8.29 -18.97 -4.04
N ILE A 426 -8.55 -17.71 -4.40
CA ILE A 426 -7.54 -16.63 -4.27
C ILE A 426 -7.06 -16.52 -2.82
N ARG A 427 -7.99 -16.45 -1.86
CA ARG A 427 -7.66 -16.37 -0.42
C ARG A 427 -6.89 -17.59 0.06
N GLN A 428 -7.25 -18.80 -0.40
CA GLN A 428 -6.54 -20.02 -0.09
C GLN A 428 -5.10 -19.99 -0.61
N GLN A 429 -4.88 -19.58 -1.85
CA GLN A 429 -3.54 -19.50 -2.45
C GLN A 429 -2.68 -18.43 -1.76
N TYR A 430 -3.25 -17.28 -1.47
CA TYR A 430 -2.58 -16.25 -0.66
C TYR A 430 -2.12 -16.80 0.70
N ARG A 431 -3.01 -17.47 1.44
CA ARG A 431 -2.67 -18.09 2.72
C ARG A 431 -1.52 -19.09 2.58
N GLN A 432 -1.59 -19.98 1.59
CA GLN A 432 -0.53 -20.99 1.34
C GLN A 432 0.82 -20.31 1.03
N SER A 433 0.82 -19.22 0.28
CA SER A 433 2.05 -18.48 -0.01
C SER A 433 2.67 -17.88 1.25
N ILE A 434 1.87 -17.35 2.18
CA ILE A 434 2.36 -16.85 3.48
C ILE A 434 2.92 -18.00 4.33
N GLU A 435 2.23 -19.15 4.42
CA GLU A 435 2.73 -20.34 5.12
C GLU A 435 4.08 -20.81 4.54
N TYR A 436 4.23 -20.78 3.22
CA TYR A 436 5.50 -21.09 2.54
C TYR A 436 6.61 -20.14 2.99
N VAL A 437 6.39 -18.82 2.97
CA VAL A 437 7.43 -17.84 3.33
C VAL A 437 7.85 -17.98 4.78
N ILE A 438 6.90 -18.18 5.72
CA ILE A 438 7.19 -18.40 7.15
C ILE A 438 8.08 -19.63 7.31
N ASN A 439 7.72 -20.75 6.68
CA ASN A 439 8.48 -21.99 6.76
C ASN A 439 9.86 -21.86 6.09
N ASN A 440 9.95 -21.14 4.98
CA ASN A 440 11.22 -20.85 4.30
C ASN A 440 12.18 -20.11 5.22
N LEU A 441 11.73 -19.00 5.84
CA LEU A 441 12.57 -18.17 6.73
C LEU A 441 13.00 -18.92 7.99
N ALA A 442 12.08 -19.66 8.61
CA ALA A 442 12.41 -20.48 9.78
C ALA A 442 13.42 -21.59 9.42
N SER A 443 13.22 -22.30 8.30
CA SER A 443 14.13 -23.35 7.87
C SER A 443 15.52 -22.80 7.47
N TYR A 444 15.57 -21.59 6.87
CA TYR A 444 16.83 -20.89 6.59
C TYR A 444 17.59 -20.59 7.89
N ALA A 445 16.92 -20.00 8.86
CA ALA A 445 17.53 -19.69 10.15
C ALA A 445 18.04 -20.94 10.88
N ILE A 446 17.32 -22.07 10.80
CA ILE A 446 17.75 -23.34 11.39
C ILE A 446 18.97 -23.92 10.65
N GLN A 447 18.95 -23.88 9.32
CA GLN A 447 20.00 -24.48 8.49
C GLN A 447 21.31 -23.68 8.49
N TYR A 448 21.22 -22.34 8.46
CA TYR A 448 22.37 -21.45 8.22
C TYR A 448 22.58 -20.39 9.31
N GLY A 449 21.66 -20.33 10.29
CA GLY A 449 21.76 -19.36 11.39
C GLY A 449 22.88 -19.76 12.35
N ASP A 450 23.78 -18.79 12.56
CA ASP A 450 24.86 -18.83 13.55
C ASP A 450 24.74 -17.63 14.52
N ASP A 451 25.68 -17.48 15.46
CA ASP A 451 25.67 -16.38 16.42
C ASP A 451 25.85 -15.00 15.77
N ASN A 452 26.23 -14.98 14.49
CA ASN A 452 26.46 -13.74 13.74
C ASN A 452 25.31 -13.38 12.79
N LEU A 453 24.21 -14.12 12.76
CA LEU A 453 23.05 -13.78 11.92
C LEU A 453 21.93 -13.13 12.74
N VAL A 454 21.50 -11.95 12.30
CA VAL A 454 20.31 -11.24 12.80
C VAL A 454 19.35 -11.01 11.63
N MET A 455 18.13 -11.50 11.75
CA MET A 455 17.09 -11.33 10.73
C MET A 455 15.98 -10.45 11.30
N LEU A 456 15.81 -9.25 10.77
CA LEU A 456 14.64 -8.39 10.96
C LEU A 456 13.69 -8.63 9.79
N ILE A 457 12.55 -9.25 10.08
CA ILE A 457 11.56 -9.66 9.07
C ILE A 457 10.29 -8.85 9.28
N LEU A 458 9.73 -8.29 8.22
CA LEU A 458 8.49 -7.52 8.30
C LEU A 458 7.66 -7.68 7.04
N GLY A 459 6.35 -7.57 7.18
CA GLY A 459 5.50 -7.38 6.02
C GLY A 459 5.71 -5.98 5.43
N ASP A 460 5.63 -5.85 4.12
CA ASP A 460 5.68 -4.54 3.47
C ASP A 460 4.33 -3.82 3.53
N HIS A 461 3.22 -4.55 3.30
CA HIS A 461 1.85 -4.02 3.39
C HIS A 461 0.81 -5.14 3.56
N GLN A 462 -0.43 -4.74 3.87
CA GLN A 462 -1.60 -5.62 3.76
C GLN A 462 -1.86 -5.97 2.29
N PRO A 463 -2.34 -7.17 1.98
CA PRO A 463 -2.77 -7.50 0.61
C PRO A 463 -3.96 -6.63 0.18
N ALA A 464 -4.23 -6.61 -1.12
CA ALA A 464 -5.32 -5.85 -1.70
C ALA A 464 -6.70 -6.27 -1.13
N PRO A 465 -7.72 -5.39 -1.15
CA PRO A 465 -9.07 -5.65 -0.66
C PRO A 465 -9.76 -6.87 -1.25
N LEU A 466 -9.33 -7.35 -2.40
CA LEU A 466 -9.76 -8.63 -2.97
C LEU A 466 -9.52 -9.81 -2.00
N VAL A 467 -8.45 -9.74 -1.22
CA VAL A 467 -8.08 -10.76 -0.21
C VAL A 467 -8.62 -10.40 1.16
N THR A 468 -8.47 -9.13 1.58
CA THR A 468 -8.81 -8.69 2.94
C THR A 468 -10.28 -8.34 3.15
N GLY A 469 -11.03 -8.10 2.06
CA GLY A 469 -12.28 -7.38 2.16
C GLY A 469 -12.04 -5.88 2.50
N ALA A 470 -13.10 -5.21 2.93
CA ALA A 470 -13.02 -3.80 3.34
C ALA A 470 -12.49 -3.71 4.78
N ILE A 471 -11.18 -3.66 4.96
CA ILE A 471 -10.54 -3.40 6.25
C ILE A 471 -9.90 -2.01 6.27
N ASP A 472 -9.87 -1.39 7.44
CA ASP A 472 -9.29 -0.06 7.68
C ASP A 472 -8.01 -0.18 8.51
N ASN A 473 -7.16 -1.17 8.19
CA ASN A 473 -5.97 -1.53 8.93
C ASN A 473 -4.79 -1.69 7.96
N ALA A 474 -3.69 -0.99 8.23
CA ALA A 474 -2.43 -1.07 7.49
C ALA A 474 -1.31 -1.77 8.29
N ASP A 475 -1.66 -2.43 9.40
CA ASP A 475 -0.67 -3.07 10.26
C ASP A 475 -0.14 -4.35 9.62
N VAL A 476 1.15 -4.61 9.80
CA VAL A 476 1.85 -5.80 9.33
C VAL A 476 2.67 -6.40 10.47
N PRO A 477 2.88 -7.72 10.51
CA PRO A 477 3.75 -8.35 11.49
C PRO A 477 5.21 -7.94 11.28
N VAL A 478 5.96 -7.88 12.38
CA VAL A 478 7.41 -7.69 12.40
C VAL A 478 8.05 -8.66 13.38
N HIS A 479 9.19 -9.24 12.99
CA HIS A 479 9.91 -10.23 13.79
C HIS A 479 11.41 -9.93 13.81
N ILE A 480 12.08 -10.25 14.94
CA ILE A 480 13.54 -10.39 14.99
C ILE A 480 13.85 -11.83 15.35
N ILE A 481 14.74 -12.44 14.59
CA ILE A 481 15.26 -13.79 14.80
C ILE A 481 16.78 -13.71 14.95
N ALA A 482 17.32 -14.31 16.00
CA ALA A 482 18.75 -14.42 16.21
C ALA A 482 19.10 -15.60 17.12
N ARG A 483 20.33 -16.12 17.05
CA ARG A 483 20.84 -17.10 18.01
C ARG A 483 21.47 -16.40 19.21
N ASP A 484 22.19 -15.30 19.02
CA ASP A 484 22.85 -14.57 20.10
C ASP A 484 21.84 -13.85 21.00
N PRO A 485 21.75 -14.19 22.31
CA PRO A 485 20.82 -13.57 23.24
C PRO A 485 21.08 -12.06 23.45
N ALA A 486 22.29 -11.57 23.21
CA ALA A 486 22.62 -10.15 23.31
C ALA A 486 21.80 -9.27 22.35
N VAL A 487 21.29 -9.85 21.24
CA VAL A 487 20.38 -9.18 20.33
C VAL A 487 19.06 -8.85 21.03
N PHE A 488 18.53 -9.79 21.83
CA PHE A 488 17.27 -9.59 22.56
C PHE A 488 17.44 -8.71 23.80
N ASP A 489 18.62 -8.75 24.45
CA ASP A 489 18.95 -7.83 25.54
C ASP A 489 18.95 -6.38 25.06
N ALA A 490 19.44 -6.12 23.85
CA ALA A 490 19.47 -4.78 23.27
C ALA A 490 18.07 -4.21 22.95
N ILE A 491 17.05 -5.05 22.82
CA ILE A 491 15.65 -4.67 22.51
C ILE A 491 14.67 -5.02 23.65
N ALA A 492 15.17 -5.28 24.86
CA ALA A 492 14.34 -5.72 25.98
C ALA A 492 13.22 -4.72 26.35
N ASP A 493 13.43 -3.43 26.09
CA ASP A 493 12.47 -2.35 26.30
C ASP A 493 11.41 -2.22 25.21
N TRP A 494 11.54 -2.95 24.08
CA TRP A 494 10.57 -2.87 22.98
C TRP A 494 9.24 -3.53 23.30
N GLN A 495 9.16 -4.35 24.32
CA GLN A 495 7.98 -5.07 24.75
C GLN A 495 7.38 -5.98 23.65
N TRP A 496 8.23 -6.50 22.77
CA TRP A 496 7.81 -7.45 21.74
C TRP A 496 7.54 -8.81 22.33
N SER A 497 6.52 -9.48 21.81
CA SER A 497 6.12 -10.83 22.23
C SER A 497 7.23 -11.84 21.94
N GLU A 498 7.36 -12.85 22.79
CA GLU A 498 8.26 -13.97 22.57
C GLU A 498 7.73 -14.90 21.46
N GLY A 499 8.62 -15.42 20.63
CA GLY A 499 8.28 -16.26 19.49
C GLY A 499 7.92 -15.47 18.22
N LEU A 500 7.27 -16.16 17.26
CA LEU A 500 6.87 -15.60 15.96
C LEU A 500 5.39 -15.17 15.91
N LEU A 501 4.57 -15.56 16.89
CA LEU A 501 3.17 -15.13 16.95
C LEU A 501 3.07 -13.89 17.87
N PRO A 502 2.84 -12.68 17.33
CA PRO A 502 2.64 -11.51 18.15
C PRO A 502 1.37 -11.66 19.02
N ALA A 503 1.43 -11.27 20.30
CA ALA A 503 0.26 -11.20 21.14
C ALA A 503 -0.74 -10.14 20.61
N ASN A 504 -2.01 -10.29 20.91
CA ASN A 504 -3.04 -9.35 20.45
C ASN A 504 -2.82 -7.91 20.94
N ASP A 505 -2.19 -7.75 22.10
CA ASP A 505 -1.84 -6.49 22.75
C ASP A 505 -0.38 -6.07 22.51
N ALA A 506 0.33 -6.78 21.62
CA ALA A 506 1.67 -6.40 21.23
C ALA A 506 1.69 -4.95 20.66
N PRO A 507 2.77 -4.20 20.90
CA PRO A 507 2.83 -2.81 20.42
C PRO A 507 2.71 -2.71 18.91
N VAL A 508 2.02 -1.67 18.44
CA VAL A 508 1.94 -1.31 17.03
C VAL A 508 2.71 -0.01 16.83
N TRP A 509 3.85 -0.08 16.14
CA TRP A 509 4.63 1.11 15.84
C TRP A 509 4.34 1.63 14.44
N ARG A 510 4.61 2.90 14.20
CA ARG A 510 4.67 3.40 12.82
C ARG A 510 5.95 2.86 12.16
N MET A 511 5.86 2.44 10.92
CA MET A 511 6.97 1.85 10.17
C MET A 511 8.18 2.79 10.04
N ASP A 512 7.96 4.10 9.92
CA ASP A 512 9.01 5.11 9.87
C ASP A 512 9.82 5.24 11.18
N THR A 513 9.31 4.74 12.31
CA THR A 513 10.04 4.76 13.57
C THR A 513 11.03 3.59 13.75
N LEU A 514 10.90 2.55 12.91
CA LEU A 514 11.67 1.32 13.07
C LEU A 514 13.17 1.55 12.85
N ARG A 515 13.55 2.34 11.83
CA ARG A 515 14.97 2.66 11.56
C ARG A 515 15.67 3.25 12.78
N ASP A 516 15.11 4.30 13.32
CA ASP A 516 15.74 5.05 14.41
C ASP A 516 15.78 4.21 15.70
N ARG A 517 14.70 3.49 16.02
CA ARG A 517 14.68 2.53 17.14
C ARG A 517 15.73 1.44 16.99
N PHE A 518 15.92 0.92 15.77
CA PHE A 518 16.96 -0.09 15.50
C PHE A 518 18.36 0.49 15.70
N ILE A 519 18.61 1.70 15.19
CA ILE A 519 19.91 2.38 15.40
C ILE A 519 20.16 2.60 16.89
N ASP A 520 19.18 3.11 17.63
CA ASP A 520 19.31 3.39 19.07
C ASP A 520 19.56 2.12 19.89
N ALA A 521 18.85 1.03 19.61
CA ALA A 521 19.00 -0.23 20.33
C ALA A 521 20.42 -0.83 20.17
N PHE A 522 20.98 -0.74 18.96
CA PHE A 522 22.23 -1.39 18.61
C PHE A 522 23.44 -0.45 18.59
N THR A 523 23.28 0.79 19.10
CA THR A 523 24.35 1.79 19.23
C THR A 523 24.49 2.20 20.69
N SER A 524 25.69 2.02 21.31
CA SER A 524 25.89 2.24 22.75
C SER A 524 25.81 3.70 23.22
N ASN A 525 26.10 4.67 22.34
CA ASN A 525 26.07 6.10 22.63
C ASN A 525 25.20 6.84 21.59
N ALA A 526 24.03 6.30 21.26
CA ALA A 526 23.07 7.02 20.44
C ALA A 526 22.71 8.33 21.15
N THR A 527 22.80 9.44 20.44
CA THR A 527 22.45 10.76 20.98
C THR A 527 20.96 10.71 21.31
N THR A 528 20.63 10.61 22.59
CA THR A 528 19.25 10.65 23.08
C THR A 528 18.68 12.04 22.79
N SER A 529 18.22 12.28 21.58
CA SER A 529 17.30 13.35 21.30
C SER A 529 15.95 12.91 21.88
N THR A 530 15.69 13.32 23.12
CA THR A 530 14.38 13.18 23.75
C THR A 530 13.37 13.97 22.91
N THR A 531 12.84 13.33 21.89
CA THR A 531 11.65 13.84 21.21
C THR A 531 10.50 13.63 22.18
N THR A 532 10.21 14.66 22.97
CA THR A 532 8.99 14.74 23.76
C THR A 532 7.85 14.67 22.75
N SER A 533 7.31 13.47 22.54
CA SER A 533 6.06 13.28 21.80
C SER A 533 4.97 13.96 22.61
N THR A 534 4.66 15.19 22.23
CA THR A 534 3.43 15.85 22.63
C THR A 534 2.31 15.05 21.97
N THR A 535 1.76 14.12 22.73
CA THR A 535 0.53 13.41 22.38
C THR A 535 -0.59 14.46 22.40
N THR A 536 -0.83 15.10 21.28
CA THR A 536 -2.11 15.77 21.03
C THR A 536 -3.12 14.65 20.84
N SER A 537 -3.83 14.34 21.92
CA SER A 537 -5.05 13.56 21.87
C SER A 537 -6.08 14.39 21.09
N GLU A 538 -6.18 14.17 19.80
CA GLU A 538 -7.38 14.52 19.06
C GLU A 538 -8.49 13.57 19.49
N THR A 539 -9.29 14.05 20.43
CA THR A 539 -10.62 13.52 20.70
C THR A 539 -11.44 13.71 19.42
N VAL A 540 -11.58 12.63 18.66
CA VAL A 540 -12.59 12.51 17.63
C VAL A 540 -13.94 12.48 18.35
N ASN A 541 -14.56 13.65 18.46
CA ASN A 541 -15.97 13.73 18.80
C ASN A 541 -16.76 13.15 17.63
N GLY A 542 -17.24 11.93 17.80
CA GLY A 542 -18.29 11.39 16.97
C GLY A 542 -19.59 12.19 17.14
N ASN A 543 -20.09 12.70 16.04
CA ASN A 543 -21.52 12.92 15.80
C ASN A 543 -21.80 12.70 14.31
#